data_17b3f7f277155f533f82ad5eab486c99
#
_entry.id   17b3f7f277155f533f82ad5eab486c99
#
_cell.length_a   1.000
_cell.length_b   1.000
_cell.length_c   1.000
_cell.angle_alpha   90.00
_cell.angle_beta   90.00
_cell.angle_gamma   90.00
#
_symmetry.space_group_name_H-M   'P 1'
#
loop_
_entity.id
_entity.type
_entity.pdbx_description
1 polymer ?
#
loop_
_entity_poly.entity_id
_entity_poly.type
_entity_poly.pdbx_seq_one_letter_code
_entity_poly.pdbx_strand_id
1 'polypeptide(L)'
;YVDANMSQAILLSCLLFEKANALKSLADYDNTGILGIKRFRMRLRKEVFADERGAKFSYFALFERKRQTINGIMGKELFEILSNVSSISWYDEKIHAYYFDFWVNEATKQAFRSYFHTAIECFQVFRLLYELNNYAVTMEKQKEIFESRGVYTEGKFGIPGADNDIFHFLDFFLVKQMNRQGKQEDLLLRQFSDGEHQFIHMMAICLLLKDADSLLILDEPETHFNPSWRSRFVSILNETLKNACEGNEHNFKKDILITTHSPFIISDCKPENVIILRKDKEGQTLAKKASQESIMTYGASTSFIQAKIFGNKDAIGGKAYQEMKKMSEQTDMDKQQLLNDVSTLFGESLEKLMILGKINNRE
;
A
#
# COMPACT_ATOMS: atom_id res chain seq x y z
N TYR A 1 6.56 8.89 0.77
CA TYR A 1 6.83 7.52 1.26
C TYR A 1 6.11 7.36 2.60
N VAL A 2 5.16 6.47 2.68
CA VAL A 2 4.48 6.15 3.94
C VAL A 2 5.13 4.88 4.47
N ASP A 3 5.80 4.96 5.61
CA ASP A 3 6.42 3.80 6.24
C ASP A 3 5.37 2.92 6.95
N ALA A 4 5.78 1.74 7.37
CA ALA A 4 4.90 0.77 8.05
C ALA A 4 4.24 1.36 9.33
N ASN A 5 4.90 2.29 10.00
CA ASN A 5 4.39 2.94 11.21
C ASN A 5 3.27 3.94 10.88
N MET A 6 3.40 4.69 9.80
CA MET A 6 2.32 5.56 9.31
C MET A 6 1.10 4.76 8.86
N SER A 7 1.29 3.54 8.32
CA SER A 7 0.18 2.67 7.93
C SER A 7 -0.77 2.39 9.10
N GLN A 8 -0.22 2.18 10.31
CA GLN A 8 -1.02 1.96 11.51
C GLN A 8 -1.87 3.19 11.86
N ALA A 9 -1.29 4.38 11.78
CA ALA A 9 -2.01 5.63 12.05
C ALA A 9 -3.13 5.89 11.03
N ILE A 10 -2.87 5.65 9.73
CA ILE A 10 -3.87 5.78 8.67
C ILE A 10 -5.01 4.80 8.88
N LEU A 11 -4.68 3.52 9.09
CA LEU A 11 -5.67 2.47 9.28
C LEU A 11 -6.50 2.68 10.55
N LEU A 12 -5.86 3.08 11.65
CA LEU A 12 -6.51 3.43 12.90
C LEU A 12 -7.56 4.53 12.67
N SER A 13 -7.14 5.62 12.04
CA SER A 13 -8.02 6.76 11.78
C SER A 13 -9.22 6.36 10.92
N CYS A 14 -9.00 5.59 9.85
CA CYS A 14 -10.10 5.10 9.02
C CYS A 14 -11.05 4.18 9.79
N LEU A 15 -10.55 3.17 10.50
CA LEU A 15 -11.39 2.19 11.18
C LEU A 15 -12.15 2.76 12.39
N LEU A 16 -11.66 3.86 12.99
CA LEU A 16 -12.36 4.55 14.07
C LEU A 16 -13.44 5.52 13.57
N PHE A 17 -13.23 6.14 12.42
CA PHE A 17 -14.07 7.26 11.97
C PHE A 17 -15.02 6.89 10.83
N GLU A 18 -14.62 5.97 9.94
CA GLU A 18 -15.43 5.66 8.76
C GLU A 18 -16.65 4.81 9.09
N LYS A 19 -17.70 5.01 8.29
CA LYS A 19 -18.91 4.19 8.37
C LYS A 19 -18.69 2.81 7.77
N ALA A 20 -19.46 1.83 8.19
CA ALA A 20 -19.37 0.45 7.70
C ALA A 20 -19.46 0.34 6.18
N ASN A 21 -20.28 1.18 5.52
CA ASN A 21 -20.40 1.18 4.06
C ASN A 21 -19.10 1.59 3.36
N ALA A 22 -18.39 2.59 3.87
CA ALA A 22 -17.09 3.00 3.33
C ALA A 22 -16.01 1.93 3.52
N LEU A 23 -16.09 1.17 4.61
CA LEU A 23 -15.15 0.08 4.95
C LEU A 23 -15.48 -1.25 4.27
N LYS A 24 -16.55 -1.33 3.47
CA LYS A 24 -17.04 -2.57 2.87
C LYS A 24 -15.97 -3.31 2.07
N SER A 25 -15.16 -2.60 1.30
CA SER A 25 -14.07 -3.20 0.51
C SER A 25 -12.97 -3.83 1.37
N LEU A 26 -12.70 -3.29 2.57
CA LEU A 26 -11.79 -3.90 3.54
C LEU A 26 -12.43 -5.08 4.26
N ALA A 27 -13.74 -5.00 4.56
CA ALA A 27 -14.47 -6.03 5.27
C ALA A 27 -14.82 -7.26 4.40
N ASP A 28 -14.81 -7.10 3.09
CA ASP A 28 -15.09 -8.20 2.16
C ASP A 28 -14.05 -9.31 2.33
N TYR A 29 -14.54 -10.55 2.58
CA TYR A 29 -13.69 -11.72 2.74
C TYR A 29 -12.83 -12.01 1.50
N ASP A 30 -13.35 -11.80 0.30
CA ASP A 30 -12.60 -12.02 -0.96
C ASP A 30 -11.49 -10.96 -1.18
N ASN A 31 -11.43 -9.92 -0.33
CA ASN A 31 -10.34 -8.96 -0.26
C ASN A 31 -9.48 -9.22 0.99
N THR A 32 -9.70 -8.49 2.07
CA THR A 32 -8.90 -8.63 3.30
C THR A 32 -9.65 -9.21 4.47
N GLY A 33 -10.97 -9.12 4.48
CA GLY A 33 -11.83 -9.60 5.56
C GLY A 33 -11.68 -8.85 6.87
N ILE A 34 -11.16 -7.61 6.86
CA ILE A 34 -10.94 -6.81 8.08
C ILE A 34 -12.26 -6.19 8.51
N LEU A 35 -12.75 -6.64 9.66
CA LEU A 35 -14.01 -6.18 10.23
C LEU A 35 -13.84 -4.97 11.17
N GLY A 36 -12.64 -4.75 11.71
CA GLY A 36 -12.35 -3.63 12.59
C GLY A 36 -11.09 -3.83 13.42
N ILE A 37 -10.88 -2.90 14.36
CA ILE A 37 -9.80 -2.98 15.34
C ILE A 37 -10.35 -3.63 16.60
N LYS A 38 -9.64 -4.62 17.14
CA LYS A 38 -9.94 -5.23 18.42
C LYS A 38 -9.31 -4.47 19.56
N ARG A 39 -8.01 -4.25 19.44
CA ARG A 39 -7.18 -3.65 20.47
C ARG A 39 -5.94 -3.04 19.86
N PHE A 40 -5.49 -1.92 20.39
CA PHE A 40 -4.15 -1.42 20.13
C PHE A 40 -3.53 -0.84 21.37
N ARG A 41 -2.20 -0.89 21.44
CA ARG A 41 -1.42 -0.29 22.50
C ARG A 41 -0.38 0.63 21.92
N MET A 42 -0.12 1.71 22.64
CA MET A 42 0.95 2.65 22.26
C MET A 42 1.70 3.14 23.48
N ARG A 43 2.92 3.58 23.22
CA ARG A 43 3.78 4.25 24.17
C ARG A 43 4.05 5.66 23.69
N LEU A 44 4.02 6.61 24.61
CA LEU A 44 4.32 8.02 24.33
C LEU A 44 5.16 8.60 25.47
N ARG A 45 6.35 9.12 25.15
CA ARG A 45 7.17 9.85 26.12
C ARG A 45 6.53 11.18 26.46
N LYS A 46 6.68 11.59 27.71
CA LYS A 46 6.13 12.85 28.21
C LYS A 46 6.86 14.06 27.61
N GLU A 47 8.14 13.91 27.34
CA GLU A 47 9.02 15.01 26.98
C GLU A 47 9.99 14.63 25.86
N VAL A 48 10.36 15.61 25.09
CA VAL A 48 11.33 15.53 24.01
C VAL A 48 12.45 16.50 24.27
N PHE A 49 13.70 16.09 24.05
CA PHE A 49 14.84 16.96 24.05
C PHE A 49 15.14 17.38 22.61
N ALA A 50 14.86 18.64 22.27
CA ALA A 50 15.24 19.22 21.00
C ALA A 50 16.61 19.89 21.13
N ASP A 51 17.61 19.47 20.34
CA ASP A 51 18.91 20.15 20.24
C ASP A 51 18.81 21.29 19.21
N GLU A 52 19.41 22.48 19.51
CA GLU A 52 19.42 23.65 18.62
C GLU A 52 19.93 23.38 17.21
N ARG A 53 20.85 22.44 17.09
CA ARG A 53 21.45 22.08 15.80
C ARG A 53 20.47 21.36 14.88
N GLY A 54 19.43 20.70 15.41
CA GLY A 54 18.35 20.05 14.67
C GLY A 54 17.38 21.04 14.01
N ALA A 55 17.25 22.22 14.56
CA ALA A 55 16.32 23.23 14.07
C ALA A 55 16.61 23.74 12.65
N LYS A 56 17.85 23.61 12.16
CA LYS A 56 18.23 24.07 10.80
C LYS A 56 17.75 23.16 9.68
N PHE A 57 17.38 21.93 9.96
CA PHE A 57 17.01 20.91 8.96
C PHE A 57 15.64 20.29 9.17
N SER A 58 14.92 20.65 10.24
CA SER A 58 13.59 20.09 10.49
C SER A 58 12.51 21.12 10.20
N TYR A 59 11.34 20.63 9.78
CA TYR A 59 10.10 21.40 9.61
C TYR A 59 9.68 22.15 10.89
N PHE A 60 10.29 21.83 12.02
CA PHE A 60 10.10 22.41 13.35
C PHE A 60 11.22 23.40 13.71
N ALA A 61 11.60 24.27 12.79
CA ALA A 61 12.56 25.38 13.03
C ALA A 61 12.16 26.37 14.16
N LEU A 62 11.15 26.05 14.94
CA LEU A 62 10.57 26.86 15.99
C LEU A 62 11.00 26.44 17.41
N PHE A 63 11.79 25.38 17.56
CA PHE A 63 12.16 24.88 18.88
C PHE A 63 13.53 25.39 19.32
N GLU A 64 13.50 26.41 20.12
CA GLU A 64 14.66 26.77 20.93
C GLU A 64 14.99 25.66 21.95
N ARG A 65 16.26 25.55 22.34
CA ARG A 65 16.89 24.59 23.26
C ARG A 65 16.16 24.32 24.58
N LYS A 66 14.90 24.03 24.60
CA LYS A 66 14.16 23.74 25.82
C LYS A 66 13.54 22.34 25.78
N ARG A 67 13.65 21.65 26.92
CA ARG A 67 12.86 20.50 27.22
C ARG A 67 11.39 20.88 27.01
N GLN A 68 10.75 20.28 26.02
CA GLN A 68 9.35 20.58 25.70
C GLN A 68 8.46 19.41 26.05
N THR A 69 7.30 19.69 26.60
CA THR A 69 6.27 18.68 26.81
C THR A 69 5.55 18.40 25.49
N ILE A 70 5.13 17.16 25.28
CA ILE A 70 4.34 16.79 24.11
C ILE A 70 3.04 17.60 24.03
N ASN A 71 2.37 17.87 25.16
CA ASN A 71 1.20 18.73 25.21
C ASN A 71 1.50 20.14 24.69
N GLY A 72 2.63 20.71 25.08
CA GLY A 72 3.07 22.03 24.59
C GLY A 72 3.30 22.06 23.08
N ILE A 73 3.89 21.01 22.53
CA ILE A 73 4.13 20.86 21.08
C ILE A 73 2.81 20.71 20.32
N MET A 74 1.92 19.86 20.83
CA MET A 74 0.65 19.52 20.17
C MET A 74 -0.42 20.62 20.33
N GLY A 75 -0.21 21.57 21.26
CA GLY A 75 -1.21 22.59 21.57
C GLY A 75 -2.53 22.05 22.14
N LYS A 76 -2.52 20.81 22.62
CA LYS A 76 -3.68 20.08 23.17
C LYS A 76 -3.24 19.32 24.42
N GLU A 77 -4.15 19.11 25.34
CA GLU A 77 -3.98 18.21 26.50
C GLU A 77 -4.02 16.74 26.06
N LEU A 78 -3.10 16.37 25.17
CA LEU A 78 -3.11 15.08 24.48
C LEU A 78 -3.04 13.88 25.45
N PHE A 79 -2.21 13.98 26.50
CA PHE A 79 -2.13 12.93 27.50
C PHE A 79 -3.44 12.71 28.25
N GLU A 80 -4.15 13.79 28.58
CA GLU A 80 -5.46 13.73 29.21
C GLU A 80 -6.49 13.11 28.27
N ILE A 81 -6.52 13.56 27.01
CA ILE A 81 -7.40 13.00 25.97
C ILE A 81 -7.16 11.49 25.85
N LEU A 82 -5.91 11.05 25.66
CA LEU A 82 -5.57 9.66 25.47
C LEU A 82 -5.87 8.82 26.72
N SER A 83 -5.64 9.38 27.93
CA SER A 83 -6.00 8.69 29.18
C SER A 83 -7.50 8.51 29.32
N ASN A 84 -8.29 9.51 28.97
CA ASN A 84 -9.75 9.45 29.07
C ASN A 84 -10.39 8.48 28.07
N VAL A 85 -9.76 8.30 26.91
CA VAL A 85 -10.26 7.40 25.85
C VAL A 85 -9.71 5.98 26.01
N SER A 86 -8.55 5.80 26.63
CA SER A 86 -7.93 4.49 26.81
C SER A 86 -8.72 3.64 27.82
N SER A 87 -8.68 2.33 27.64
CA SER A 87 -9.21 1.38 28.60
C SER A 87 -8.33 1.31 29.86
N ILE A 88 -7.02 1.44 29.68
CA ILE A 88 -6.01 1.46 30.75
C ILE A 88 -4.90 2.40 30.31
N SER A 89 -4.42 3.25 31.25
CA SER A 89 -3.21 4.05 31.06
C SER A 89 -2.33 3.96 32.31
N TRP A 90 -1.02 3.98 32.11
CA TRP A 90 -0.05 4.04 33.21
C TRP A 90 1.20 4.78 32.79
N TYR A 91 1.92 5.32 33.78
CA TYR A 91 3.18 5.98 33.57
C TYR A 91 4.34 5.13 34.08
N ASP A 92 5.36 4.96 33.25
CA ASP A 92 6.59 4.28 33.63
C ASP A 92 7.67 5.34 33.96
N GLU A 93 8.02 5.43 35.23
CA GLU A 93 9.01 6.40 35.72
C GLU A 93 10.42 6.12 35.21
N LYS A 94 10.76 4.87 34.90
CA LYS A 94 12.12 4.49 34.48
C LYS A 94 12.46 5.03 33.08
N ILE A 95 11.50 5.01 32.20
CA ILE A 95 11.67 5.46 30.81
C ILE A 95 10.96 6.79 30.52
N HIS A 96 10.32 7.38 31.51
CA HIS A 96 9.56 8.62 31.40
C HIS A 96 8.51 8.61 30.28
N ALA A 97 7.74 7.52 30.19
CA ALA A 97 6.73 7.32 29.14
C ALA A 97 5.39 6.86 29.69
N TYR A 98 4.34 7.30 29.04
CA TYR A 98 2.99 6.78 29.23
C TYR A 98 2.75 5.61 28.30
N TYR A 99 2.00 4.64 28.80
CA TYR A 99 1.42 3.55 28.03
C TYR A 99 -0.09 3.73 28.01
N PHE A 100 -0.70 3.50 26.85
CA PHE A 100 -2.13 3.54 26.65
C PHE A 100 -2.57 2.24 25.97
N ASP A 101 -3.58 1.61 26.53
CA ASP A 101 -4.17 0.37 26.02
C ASP A 101 -5.65 0.63 25.70
N PHE A 102 -6.03 0.40 24.45
CA PHE A 102 -7.37 0.66 23.93
C PHE A 102 -8.03 -0.64 23.50
N TRP A 103 -9.05 -1.07 24.20
CA TRP A 103 -9.98 -2.09 23.72
C TRP A 103 -11.10 -1.39 22.97
N VAL A 104 -11.14 -1.60 21.64
CA VAL A 104 -11.99 -0.80 20.77
C VAL A 104 -13.41 -1.34 20.74
N ASN A 105 -14.35 -0.50 21.13
CA ASN A 105 -15.79 -0.69 21.03
C ASN A 105 -16.45 0.61 20.54
N GLU A 106 -17.75 0.65 20.42
CA GLU A 106 -18.46 1.85 19.95
C GLU A 106 -18.27 3.06 20.88
N ALA A 107 -18.17 2.86 22.20
CA ALA A 107 -17.88 3.96 23.13
C ALA A 107 -16.48 4.54 22.89
N THR A 108 -15.47 3.68 22.65
CA THR A 108 -14.11 4.10 22.30
C THR A 108 -14.12 4.90 21.01
N LYS A 109 -14.81 4.44 19.96
CA LYS A 109 -14.93 5.16 18.69
C LYS A 109 -15.61 6.52 18.87
N GLN A 110 -16.70 6.57 19.63
CA GLN A 110 -17.41 7.84 19.93
C GLN A 110 -16.49 8.81 20.70
N ALA A 111 -15.73 8.32 21.68
CA ALA A 111 -14.79 9.14 22.41
C ALA A 111 -13.69 9.71 21.48
N PHE A 112 -13.08 8.89 20.61
CA PHE A 112 -12.15 9.40 19.61
C PHE A 112 -12.79 10.48 18.71
N ARG A 113 -14.01 10.26 18.22
CA ARG A 113 -14.73 11.21 17.36
C ARG A 113 -15.11 12.51 18.08
N SER A 114 -15.25 12.49 19.40
CA SER A 114 -15.52 13.72 20.17
C SER A 114 -14.29 14.59 20.38
N TYR A 115 -13.11 14.00 20.43
CA TYR A 115 -11.84 14.73 20.58
C TYR A 115 -11.17 15.08 19.24
N PHE A 116 -11.25 14.16 18.28
CA PHE A 116 -10.70 14.35 16.92
C PHE A 116 -11.89 14.34 15.95
N HIS A 117 -12.34 15.48 15.53
CA HIS A 117 -13.60 15.62 14.78
C HIS A 117 -13.61 14.90 13.43
N THR A 118 -12.44 14.63 12.85
CA THR A 118 -12.29 13.94 11.56
C THR A 118 -11.20 12.88 11.60
N ALA A 119 -11.28 11.90 10.67
CA ALA A 119 -10.23 10.90 10.49
C ALA A 119 -8.87 11.56 10.16
N ILE A 120 -8.89 12.61 9.36
CA ILE A 120 -7.68 13.36 8.98
C ILE A 120 -7.04 14.05 10.19
N GLU A 121 -7.82 14.67 11.07
CA GLU A 121 -7.29 15.29 12.30
C GLU A 121 -6.66 14.25 13.21
N CYS A 122 -7.31 13.12 13.41
CA CYS A 122 -6.77 12.00 14.17
C CYS A 122 -5.44 11.51 13.58
N PHE A 123 -5.40 11.30 12.27
CA PHE A 123 -4.20 10.90 11.55
C PHE A 123 -3.07 11.93 11.70
N GLN A 124 -3.36 13.21 11.55
CA GLN A 124 -2.35 14.28 11.66
C GLN A 124 -1.68 14.30 13.04
N VAL A 125 -2.44 14.06 14.10
CA VAL A 125 -1.89 13.97 15.46
C VAL A 125 -0.91 12.80 15.57
N PHE A 126 -1.28 11.59 15.15
CA PHE A 126 -0.38 10.43 15.18
C PHE A 126 0.82 10.60 14.26
N ARG A 127 0.64 11.20 13.08
CA ARG A 127 1.73 11.54 12.18
C ARG A 127 2.75 12.45 12.85
N LEU A 128 2.29 13.53 13.50
CA LEU A 128 3.19 14.43 14.23
C LEU A 128 3.96 13.69 15.33
N LEU A 129 3.29 12.80 16.07
CA LEU A 129 3.96 12.00 17.09
C LEU A 129 5.06 11.10 16.50
N TYR A 130 4.83 10.52 15.33
CA TYR A 130 5.86 9.76 14.60
C TYR A 130 7.02 10.64 14.15
N GLU A 131 6.74 11.83 13.64
CA GLU A 131 7.77 12.76 13.21
C GLU A 131 8.69 13.18 14.39
N LEU A 132 8.16 13.22 15.63
CA LEU A 132 8.95 13.47 16.82
C LEU A 132 10.01 12.39 17.09
N ASN A 133 9.85 11.17 16.59
CA ASN A 133 10.86 10.11 16.70
C ASN A 133 12.19 10.52 16.03
N ASN A 134 12.18 11.42 15.06
CA ASN A 134 13.38 11.97 14.46
C ASN A 134 14.28 12.67 15.49
N TYR A 135 13.71 13.19 16.58
CA TYR A 135 14.45 13.81 17.67
C TYR A 135 15.04 12.81 18.67
N ALA A 136 14.66 11.54 18.58
CA ALA A 136 15.30 10.47 19.34
C ALA A 136 16.70 10.11 18.80
N VAL A 137 17.02 10.52 17.57
CA VAL A 137 18.32 10.31 16.91
C VAL A 137 19.20 11.54 17.15
N THR A 138 20.42 11.34 17.69
CA THR A 138 21.36 12.44 17.94
C THR A 138 21.78 13.12 16.63
N MET A 139 22.07 14.41 16.69
CA MET A 139 22.48 15.21 15.53
C MET A 139 23.71 14.67 14.81
N GLU A 140 24.66 14.11 15.56
CA GLU A 140 25.86 13.50 14.98
C GLU A 140 25.47 12.32 14.09
N LYS A 141 24.57 11.45 14.55
CA LYS A 141 24.03 10.34 13.77
C LYS A 141 23.22 10.82 12.58
N GLN A 142 22.39 11.84 12.75
CA GLN A 142 21.63 12.41 11.61
C GLN A 142 22.57 12.96 10.54
N LYS A 143 23.65 13.65 10.95
CA LYS A 143 24.66 14.16 10.04
C LYS A 143 25.39 13.04 9.30
N GLU A 144 25.78 11.99 10.01
CA GLU A 144 26.40 10.81 9.39
C GLU A 144 25.46 10.13 8.39
N ILE A 145 24.17 9.98 8.70
CA ILE A 145 23.15 9.44 7.78
C ILE A 145 23.05 10.34 6.54
N PHE A 146 23.01 11.67 6.73
CA PHE A 146 22.93 12.61 5.63
C PHE A 146 24.18 12.59 4.74
N GLU A 147 25.37 12.57 5.34
CA GLU A 147 26.65 12.53 4.63
C GLU A 147 26.87 11.20 3.90
N SER A 148 26.33 10.08 4.41
CA SER A 148 26.33 8.76 3.74
C SER A 148 25.40 8.71 2.52
N ARG A 149 24.68 9.79 2.23
CA ARG A 149 23.65 9.90 1.18
C ARG A 149 22.51 8.90 1.31
N GLY A 150 22.29 8.38 2.50
CA GLY A 150 21.19 7.46 2.81
C GLY A 150 21.29 6.08 2.16
N VAL A 151 22.39 5.79 1.46
CA VAL A 151 22.49 4.57 0.65
C VAL A 151 23.02 3.38 1.44
N TYR A 152 23.79 3.63 2.51
CA TYR A 152 24.41 2.52 3.25
C TYR A 152 24.76 2.92 4.68
N THR A 153 24.06 2.37 5.62
CA THR A 153 24.38 2.61 7.04
C THR A 153 25.06 1.41 7.68
N GLU A 154 25.26 0.29 6.96
CA GLU A 154 25.84 -0.97 7.44
C GLU A 154 25.26 -1.45 8.80
N GLY A 155 24.00 -1.11 9.08
CA GLY A 155 23.38 -1.36 10.38
C GLY A 155 23.92 -0.51 11.52
N LYS A 156 24.82 0.47 11.25
CA LYS A 156 25.36 1.37 12.27
C LYS A 156 24.32 2.37 12.82
N PHE A 157 23.31 2.64 12.01
CA PHE A 157 22.18 3.49 12.37
C PHE A 157 20.93 2.64 12.42
N GLY A 158 20.74 1.93 13.52
CA GLY A 158 19.44 1.35 13.80
C GLY A 158 18.39 2.47 13.82
N ILE A 159 17.20 2.19 13.29
CA ILE A 159 15.98 2.89 13.74
C ILE A 159 16.11 2.97 15.25
N PRO A 160 15.87 4.14 15.90
CA PRO A 160 15.91 4.21 17.35
C PRO A 160 15.19 3.00 17.91
N GLY A 161 15.85 2.20 18.72
CA GLY A 161 15.25 0.98 19.25
C GLY A 161 13.96 1.37 19.99
N ALA A 162 13.00 0.49 20.08
CA ALA A 162 11.72 0.74 20.73
C ALA A 162 11.86 1.44 22.10
N ASP A 163 13.01 1.30 22.76
CA ASP A 163 13.31 1.96 24.05
C ASP A 163 13.61 3.45 23.93
N ASN A 164 13.99 3.94 22.78
CA ASN A 164 14.39 5.33 22.55
C ASN A 164 13.34 6.16 21.79
N ASP A 165 12.38 5.53 21.16
CA ASP A 165 11.32 6.21 20.43
C ASP A 165 10.47 7.06 21.36
N ILE A 166 10.07 8.24 20.85
CA ILE A 166 9.15 9.14 21.54
C ILE A 166 7.74 8.57 21.48
N PHE A 167 7.33 8.08 20.31
CA PHE A 167 6.04 7.47 20.07
C PHE A 167 6.19 6.14 19.34
N HIS A 168 5.45 5.12 19.78
CA HIS A 168 5.43 3.82 19.14
C HIS A 168 4.12 3.07 19.39
N PHE A 169 3.55 2.47 18.32
CA PHE A 169 2.51 1.45 18.47
C PHE A 169 3.16 0.12 18.84
N LEU A 170 2.76 -0.47 19.97
CA LEU A 170 3.32 -1.72 20.49
C LEU A 170 2.62 -2.93 19.88
N ASP A 171 1.29 -2.95 20.00
CA ASP A 171 0.44 -4.00 19.46
C ASP A 171 -0.73 -3.38 18.70
N PHE A 172 -1.15 -4.04 17.62
CA PHE A 172 -2.27 -3.59 16.80
C PHE A 172 -3.04 -4.82 16.30
N PHE A 173 -4.11 -5.17 17.04
CA PHE A 173 -4.95 -6.33 16.74
C PHE A 173 -6.15 -5.92 15.91
N LEU A 174 -6.34 -6.60 14.80
CA LEU A 174 -7.49 -6.49 13.93
C LEU A 174 -8.37 -7.72 14.06
N VAL A 175 -9.68 -7.53 13.94
CA VAL A 175 -10.65 -8.62 13.80
C VAL A 175 -10.73 -8.95 12.32
N LYS A 176 -10.40 -10.18 11.95
CA LYS A 176 -10.40 -10.66 10.57
C LYS A 176 -11.36 -11.83 10.40
N GLN A 177 -12.15 -11.80 9.33
CA GLN A 177 -12.92 -12.93 8.88
C GLN A 177 -12.01 -13.92 8.15
N MET A 178 -11.96 -15.17 8.64
CA MET A 178 -11.04 -16.20 8.16
C MET A 178 -11.64 -17.14 7.11
N ASN A 179 -12.95 -17.17 6.99
CA ASN A 179 -13.65 -18.01 6.02
C ASN A 179 -15.02 -17.45 5.64
N ARG A 180 -15.62 -18.00 4.60
CA ARG A 180 -16.96 -17.57 4.11
C ARG A 180 -18.10 -17.89 5.09
N GLN A 181 -17.88 -18.79 6.06
CA GLN A 181 -18.86 -19.09 7.12
C GLN A 181 -18.84 -18.06 8.24
N GLY A 182 -18.00 -17.04 8.18
CA GLY A 182 -17.95 -15.94 9.13
C GLY A 182 -17.09 -16.20 10.36
N LYS A 183 -16.23 -17.24 10.37
CA LYS A 183 -15.26 -17.44 11.47
C LYS A 183 -14.36 -16.23 11.56
N GLN A 184 -14.24 -15.65 12.77
CA GLN A 184 -13.42 -14.48 13.05
C GLN A 184 -12.24 -14.85 13.93
N GLU A 185 -11.10 -14.21 13.69
CA GLU A 185 -9.91 -14.32 14.53
C GLU A 185 -9.29 -12.94 14.74
N ASP A 186 -8.66 -12.76 15.90
CA ASP A 186 -7.92 -11.55 16.23
C ASP A 186 -6.46 -11.74 15.79
N LEU A 187 -6.01 -10.98 14.80
CA LEU A 187 -4.67 -11.06 14.24
C LEU A 187 -3.90 -9.77 14.46
N LEU A 188 -2.62 -9.89 14.78
CA LEU A 188 -1.72 -8.73 14.76
C LEU A 188 -1.54 -8.24 13.32
N LEU A 189 -1.56 -6.92 13.10
CA LEU A 189 -1.34 -6.33 11.78
C LEU A 189 -0.06 -6.88 11.11
N ARG A 190 1.01 -7.09 11.85
CA ARG A 190 2.27 -7.67 11.35
C ARG A 190 2.19 -9.11 10.83
N GLN A 191 1.06 -9.81 11.05
CA GLN A 191 0.83 -11.18 10.55
C GLN A 191 0.16 -11.21 9.18
N PHE A 192 -0.21 -10.05 8.65
CA PHE A 192 -0.78 -9.93 7.32
C PHE A 192 0.32 -10.06 6.25
N SER A 193 -0.03 -10.57 5.09
CA SER A 193 0.88 -10.66 3.95
C SER A 193 1.21 -9.27 3.37
N ASP A 194 2.31 -9.15 2.63
CA ASP A 194 2.71 -7.89 2.00
C ASP A 194 1.62 -7.34 1.06
N GLY A 195 0.95 -8.23 0.32
CA GLY A 195 -0.18 -7.83 -0.54
C GLY A 195 -1.37 -7.28 0.25
N GLU A 196 -1.70 -7.89 1.39
CA GLU A 196 -2.75 -7.38 2.28
C GLU A 196 -2.34 -6.03 2.88
N HIS A 197 -1.10 -5.88 3.33
CA HIS A 197 -0.58 -4.61 3.82
C HIS A 197 -0.70 -3.51 2.76
N GLN A 198 -0.25 -3.78 1.55
CA GLN A 198 -0.32 -2.82 0.44
C GLN A 198 -1.77 -2.45 0.10
N PHE A 199 -2.66 -3.43 0.02
CA PHE A 199 -4.08 -3.21 -0.24
C PHE A 199 -4.75 -2.36 0.84
N ILE A 200 -4.59 -2.76 2.11
CA ILE A 200 -5.15 -2.05 3.27
C ILE A 200 -4.69 -0.59 3.29
N HIS A 201 -3.38 -0.40 3.15
CA HIS A 201 -2.75 0.91 3.19
C HIS A 201 -3.32 1.83 2.11
N MET A 202 -3.38 1.35 0.88
CA MET A 202 -3.87 2.12 -0.25
C MET A 202 -5.35 2.49 -0.11
N MET A 203 -6.20 1.51 0.26
CA MET A 203 -7.62 1.77 0.47
C MET A 203 -7.85 2.74 1.63
N ALA A 204 -7.08 2.60 2.72
CA ALA A 204 -7.17 3.50 3.86
C ALA A 204 -6.72 4.94 3.52
N ILE A 205 -5.69 5.14 2.70
CA ILE A 205 -5.30 6.48 2.21
C ILE A 205 -6.43 7.08 1.36
N CYS A 206 -6.99 6.31 0.47
CA CYS A 206 -8.11 6.77 -0.37
C CYS A 206 -9.31 7.21 0.48
N LEU A 207 -9.63 6.45 1.53
CA LEU A 207 -10.70 6.78 2.47
C LEU A 207 -10.36 8.02 3.31
N LEU A 208 -9.13 8.10 3.84
CA LEU A 208 -8.69 9.23 4.66
C LEU A 208 -8.78 10.56 3.92
N LEU A 209 -8.47 10.55 2.62
CA LEU A 209 -8.46 11.73 1.78
C LEU A 209 -9.78 11.94 1.00
N LYS A 210 -10.83 11.18 1.27
CA LYS A 210 -12.09 11.19 0.49
C LYS A 210 -12.71 12.58 0.28
N ASP A 211 -12.62 13.45 1.28
CA ASP A 211 -13.21 14.80 1.27
C ASP A 211 -12.22 15.89 0.81
N ALA A 212 -10.98 15.54 0.51
CA ALA A 212 -9.95 16.48 0.09
C ALA A 212 -9.86 16.57 -1.43
N ASP A 213 -9.79 17.78 -1.99
CA ASP A 213 -9.40 18.00 -3.39
C ASP A 213 -7.94 17.57 -3.54
N SER A 214 -7.67 16.43 -4.18
CA SER A 214 -6.34 15.85 -4.20
C SER A 214 -6.07 15.04 -5.47
N LEU A 215 -4.81 15.07 -5.91
CA LEU A 215 -4.27 14.13 -6.87
C LEU A 215 -3.60 12.97 -6.11
N LEU A 216 -4.12 11.76 -6.28
CA LEU A 216 -3.49 10.54 -5.77
C LEU A 216 -2.56 9.98 -6.84
N ILE A 217 -1.29 9.81 -6.50
CA ILE A 217 -0.30 9.17 -7.37
C ILE A 217 0.00 7.79 -6.78
N LEU A 218 -0.37 6.74 -7.49
CA LEU A 218 -0.18 5.36 -7.11
C LEU A 218 0.87 4.75 -8.05
N ASP A 219 2.02 4.41 -7.48
CA ASP A 219 3.14 3.83 -8.24
C ASP A 219 3.14 2.32 -8.04
N GLU A 220 2.87 1.56 -9.12
CA GLU A 220 2.78 0.10 -9.15
C GLU A 220 1.95 -0.48 -7.97
N PRO A 221 0.72 0.00 -7.74
CA PRO A 221 -0.04 -0.34 -6.53
C PRO A 221 -0.37 -1.83 -6.41
N GLU A 222 -0.27 -2.58 -7.49
CA GLU A 222 -0.62 -4.00 -7.57
C GLU A 222 0.57 -4.97 -7.43
N THR A 223 1.77 -4.50 -7.16
CA THR A 223 3.01 -5.29 -7.24
C THR A 223 2.95 -6.57 -6.41
N HIS A 224 2.41 -6.52 -5.19
CA HIS A 224 2.29 -7.67 -4.30
C HIS A 224 0.92 -8.36 -4.35
N PHE A 225 0.02 -7.93 -5.25
CA PHE A 225 -1.30 -8.51 -5.35
C PHE A 225 -1.29 -9.87 -6.05
N ASN A 226 -2.14 -10.77 -5.57
CA ASN A 226 -2.43 -11.98 -6.29
C ASN A 226 -3.19 -11.68 -7.61
N PRO A 227 -3.25 -12.61 -8.57
CA PRO A 227 -3.90 -12.37 -9.87
C PRO A 227 -5.38 -11.95 -9.76
N SER A 228 -6.12 -12.48 -8.78
CA SER A 228 -7.53 -12.14 -8.58
C SER A 228 -7.68 -10.68 -8.11
N TRP A 229 -6.82 -10.21 -7.23
CA TRP A 229 -6.84 -8.82 -6.79
C TRP A 229 -6.42 -7.85 -7.90
N ARG A 230 -5.39 -8.22 -8.69
CA ARG A 230 -4.96 -7.41 -9.84
C ARG A 230 -6.09 -7.19 -10.84
N SER A 231 -6.86 -8.24 -11.14
CA SER A 231 -7.96 -8.14 -12.10
C SER A 231 -9.17 -7.36 -11.60
N ARG A 232 -9.30 -7.15 -10.28
CA ARG A 232 -10.44 -6.42 -9.67
C ARG A 232 -10.04 -5.07 -9.07
N PHE A 233 -8.76 -4.71 -9.15
CA PHE A 233 -8.23 -3.56 -8.43
C PHE A 233 -8.96 -2.25 -8.74
N VAL A 234 -9.11 -1.91 -10.01
CA VAL A 234 -9.78 -0.67 -10.43
C VAL A 234 -11.25 -0.65 -9.99
N SER A 235 -11.92 -1.78 -10.10
CA SER A 235 -13.31 -1.95 -9.67
C SER A 235 -13.45 -1.73 -8.15
N ILE A 236 -12.57 -2.37 -7.35
CA ILE A 236 -12.59 -2.23 -5.88
C ILE A 236 -12.27 -0.78 -5.48
N LEU A 237 -11.30 -0.15 -6.11
CA LEU A 237 -10.94 1.25 -5.84
C LEU A 237 -12.13 2.18 -6.12
N ASN A 238 -12.76 2.05 -7.27
CA ASN A 238 -13.94 2.82 -7.64
C ASN A 238 -15.12 2.59 -6.67
N GLU A 239 -15.39 1.33 -6.29
CA GLU A 239 -16.44 1.00 -5.34
C GLU A 239 -16.15 1.60 -3.95
N THR A 240 -14.90 1.50 -3.47
CA THR A 240 -14.48 2.07 -2.19
C THR A 240 -14.73 3.56 -2.14
N LEU A 241 -14.30 4.27 -3.17
CA LEU A 241 -14.46 5.72 -3.25
C LEU A 241 -15.94 6.14 -3.40
N LYS A 242 -16.71 5.41 -4.19
CA LYS A 242 -18.14 5.65 -4.35
C LYS A 242 -18.90 5.44 -3.03
N ASN A 243 -18.61 4.37 -2.31
CA ASN A 243 -19.21 4.08 -1.01
C ASN A 243 -18.81 5.13 0.05
N ALA A 244 -17.59 5.63 0.00
CA ALA A 244 -17.08 6.67 0.90
C ALA A 244 -17.80 8.02 0.70
N CYS A 245 -18.20 8.34 -0.52
CA CYS A 245 -18.92 9.56 -0.88
C CYS A 245 -20.45 9.43 -0.76
N GLU A 246 -20.97 8.38 -0.11
CA GLU A 246 -22.42 8.13 0.11
C GLU A 246 -23.24 8.17 -1.20
N GLY A 247 -22.64 7.78 -2.33
CA GLY A 247 -23.31 7.74 -3.63
C GLY A 247 -23.45 9.10 -4.35
N ASN A 248 -22.97 10.18 -3.77
CA ASN A 248 -22.92 11.48 -4.43
C ASN A 248 -21.70 11.55 -5.37
N GLU A 249 -21.85 11.09 -6.61
CA GLU A 249 -20.79 11.12 -7.63
C GLU A 249 -20.27 12.54 -7.92
N HIS A 250 -21.10 13.57 -7.67
CA HIS A 250 -20.71 14.99 -7.85
C HIS A 250 -19.74 15.50 -6.78
N ASN A 251 -19.58 14.82 -5.66
CA ASN A 251 -18.61 15.19 -4.61
C ASN A 251 -17.24 14.52 -4.79
N PHE A 252 -17.08 13.71 -5.82
CA PHE A 252 -15.81 13.06 -6.08
C PHE A 252 -14.86 14.02 -6.81
N LYS A 253 -14.01 14.71 -6.05
CA LYS A 253 -13.05 15.71 -6.57
C LYS A 253 -11.62 15.18 -6.57
N LYS A 254 -11.40 13.95 -7.07
CA LYS A 254 -10.08 13.34 -7.08
C LYS A 254 -9.66 12.92 -8.45
N ASP A 255 -8.46 13.31 -8.81
CA ASP A 255 -7.74 12.71 -9.91
C ASP A 255 -6.83 11.60 -9.37
N ILE A 256 -6.82 10.46 -10.03
CA ILE A 256 -5.95 9.32 -9.68
C ILE A 256 -5.04 9.03 -10.85
N LEU A 257 -3.74 9.16 -10.62
CA LEU A 257 -2.71 8.78 -11.56
C LEU A 257 -2.08 7.46 -11.11
N ILE A 258 -2.16 6.43 -11.94
CA ILE A 258 -1.59 5.12 -11.65
C ILE A 258 -0.46 4.84 -12.64
N THR A 259 0.74 4.54 -12.16
CA THR A 259 1.76 3.91 -12.97
C THR A 259 1.62 2.39 -12.83
N THR A 260 1.73 1.65 -13.90
CA THR A 260 1.52 0.19 -13.85
C THR A 260 2.18 -0.55 -15.01
N HIS A 261 2.64 -1.77 -14.74
CA HIS A 261 2.98 -2.78 -15.73
C HIS A 261 1.91 -3.90 -15.81
N SER A 262 0.78 -3.74 -15.12
CA SER A 262 -0.29 -4.73 -15.12
C SER A 262 -1.24 -4.56 -16.31
N PRO A 263 -1.36 -5.56 -17.18
CA PRO A 263 -2.33 -5.51 -18.28
C PRO A 263 -3.78 -5.49 -17.78
N PHE A 264 -4.04 -5.97 -16.57
CA PHE A 264 -5.38 -5.95 -15.96
C PHE A 264 -5.86 -4.53 -15.67
N ILE A 265 -5.01 -3.69 -15.08
CA ILE A 265 -5.34 -2.28 -14.79
C ILE A 265 -5.60 -1.53 -16.09
N ILE A 266 -4.76 -1.75 -17.10
CA ILE A 266 -4.93 -1.10 -18.41
C ILE A 266 -6.23 -1.56 -19.09
N SER A 267 -6.59 -2.86 -18.95
CA SER A 267 -7.84 -3.39 -19.49
C SER A 267 -9.09 -2.74 -18.89
N ASP A 268 -9.01 -2.22 -17.68
CA ASP A 268 -10.12 -1.51 -17.01
C ASP A 268 -10.13 0.00 -17.33
N CYS A 269 -9.18 0.50 -18.13
CA CYS A 269 -9.06 1.91 -18.47
C CYS A 269 -9.42 2.19 -19.93
N LYS A 270 -10.20 3.26 -20.16
CA LYS A 270 -10.51 3.72 -21.51
C LYS A 270 -9.25 4.26 -22.20
N PRO A 271 -9.14 4.13 -23.56
CA PRO A 271 -7.92 4.53 -24.29
C PRO A 271 -7.50 5.98 -24.11
N GLU A 272 -8.43 6.88 -23.89
CA GLU A 272 -8.17 8.30 -23.61
C GLU A 272 -7.53 8.56 -22.25
N ASN A 273 -7.65 7.60 -21.32
CA ASN A 273 -7.10 7.67 -19.97
C ASN A 273 -5.79 6.89 -19.80
N VAL A 274 -5.33 6.20 -20.84
CA VAL A 274 -4.07 5.45 -20.84
C VAL A 274 -2.99 6.23 -21.56
N ILE A 275 -1.91 6.57 -20.85
CA ILE A 275 -0.72 7.21 -21.41
C ILE A 275 0.38 6.16 -21.53
N ILE A 276 0.89 5.97 -22.74
CA ILE A 276 1.96 5.02 -23.04
C ILE A 276 3.27 5.79 -23.14
N LEU A 277 4.25 5.39 -22.35
CA LEU A 277 5.60 5.94 -22.37
C LEU A 277 6.52 5.02 -23.17
N ARG A 278 7.18 5.55 -24.18
CA ARG A 278 8.15 4.81 -25.01
C ARG A 278 9.42 5.62 -25.20
N LYS A 279 10.56 4.95 -25.34
CA LYS A 279 11.78 5.59 -25.78
C LYS A 279 11.85 5.57 -27.29
N ASP A 280 12.22 6.70 -27.89
CA ASP A 280 12.55 6.78 -29.32
C ASP A 280 13.95 6.23 -29.61
N LYS A 281 14.39 6.34 -30.87
CA LYS A 281 15.71 5.87 -31.30
C LYS A 281 16.87 6.66 -30.68
N GLU A 282 16.59 7.87 -30.20
CA GLU A 282 17.55 8.79 -29.59
C GLU A 282 17.54 8.68 -28.05
N GLY A 283 16.69 7.80 -27.50
CA GLY A 283 16.57 7.56 -26.06
C GLY A 283 15.67 8.57 -25.35
N GLN A 284 15.00 9.46 -26.07
CA GLN A 284 14.05 10.42 -25.50
C GLN A 284 12.72 9.73 -25.19
N THR A 285 12.08 10.13 -24.08
CA THR A 285 10.79 9.58 -23.69
C THR A 285 9.65 10.28 -24.42
N LEU A 286 8.90 9.52 -25.20
CA LEU A 286 7.66 9.96 -25.85
C LEU A 286 6.46 9.50 -25.04
N ALA A 287 5.52 10.41 -24.78
CA ALA A 287 4.26 10.13 -24.11
C ALA A 287 3.10 10.30 -25.10
N LYS A 288 2.30 9.25 -25.30
CA LYS A 288 1.13 9.28 -26.17
C LYS A 288 -0.05 8.58 -25.53
N LYS A 289 -1.25 9.09 -25.74
CA LYS A 289 -2.46 8.37 -25.33
C LYS A 289 -2.67 7.13 -26.20
N ALA A 290 -3.19 6.05 -25.63
CA ALA A 290 -3.53 4.85 -26.36
C ALA A 290 -4.53 5.14 -27.51
N SER A 291 -5.46 6.07 -27.29
CA SER A 291 -6.39 6.54 -28.31
C SER A 291 -5.70 7.19 -29.52
N GLN A 292 -4.58 7.89 -29.33
CA GLN A 292 -3.79 8.49 -30.41
C GLN A 292 -3.02 7.44 -31.24
N GLU A 293 -2.73 6.30 -30.63
CA GLU A 293 -2.11 5.15 -31.31
C GLU A 293 -3.13 4.14 -31.83
N SER A 294 -4.44 4.46 -31.77
CA SER A 294 -5.54 3.57 -32.16
C SER A 294 -5.53 2.21 -31.42
N ILE A 295 -5.05 2.21 -30.17
CA ILE A 295 -5.03 1.03 -29.31
C ILE A 295 -6.26 1.06 -28.42
N MET A 296 -7.18 0.10 -28.62
CA MET A 296 -8.35 -0.09 -27.76
C MET A 296 -7.95 -0.88 -26.52
N THR A 297 -8.01 -0.24 -25.35
CA THR A 297 -7.56 -0.83 -24.09
C THR A 297 -8.71 -1.40 -23.25
N TYR A 298 -9.86 -0.73 -23.25
CA TYR A 298 -10.98 -1.09 -22.40
C TYR A 298 -11.58 -2.45 -22.80
N GLY A 299 -11.53 -3.44 -21.89
CA GLY A 299 -11.96 -4.80 -22.15
C GLY A 299 -11.02 -5.62 -23.07
N ALA A 300 -9.84 -5.11 -23.37
CA ALA A 300 -8.86 -5.83 -24.17
C ALA A 300 -8.24 -7.00 -23.38
N SER A 301 -7.91 -8.09 -24.06
CA SER A 301 -7.23 -9.21 -23.40
C SER A 301 -5.84 -8.84 -22.89
N THR A 302 -5.41 -9.47 -21.81
CA THR A 302 -4.07 -9.25 -21.23
C THR A 302 -2.96 -9.51 -22.25
N SER A 303 -3.08 -10.54 -23.07
CA SER A 303 -2.11 -10.85 -24.13
C SER A 303 -2.03 -9.77 -25.20
N PHE A 304 -3.18 -9.18 -25.57
CA PHE A 304 -3.20 -8.05 -26.51
C PHE A 304 -2.47 -6.83 -25.95
N ILE A 305 -2.75 -6.48 -24.68
CA ILE A 305 -2.12 -5.35 -24.00
C ILE A 305 -0.61 -5.58 -23.86
N GLN A 306 -0.21 -6.80 -23.46
CA GLN A 306 1.21 -7.16 -23.36
C GLN A 306 1.94 -6.99 -24.68
N ALA A 307 1.35 -7.45 -25.78
CA ALA A 307 1.97 -7.34 -27.10
C ALA A 307 1.99 -5.90 -27.64
N LYS A 308 0.90 -5.16 -27.48
CA LYS A 308 0.74 -3.83 -28.10
C LYS A 308 1.32 -2.69 -27.27
N ILE A 309 1.20 -2.75 -25.96
CA ILE A 309 1.64 -1.67 -25.05
C ILE A 309 3.04 -1.98 -24.51
N PHE A 310 3.26 -3.17 -23.98
CA PHE A 310 4.55 -3.52 -23.36
C PHE A 310 5.56 -4.13 -24.35
N GLY A 311 5.16 -4.42 -25.57
CA GLY A 311 6.05 -5.01 -26.59
C GLY A 311 6.42 -6.47 -26.33
N ASN A 312 5.83 -7.09 -25.30
CA ASN A 312 6.06 -8.50 -24.98
C ASN A 312 5.19 -9.37 -25.88
N LYS A 313 5.83 -10.13 -26.77
CA LYS A 313 5.14 -11.03 -27.70
C LYS A 313 4.98 -12.44 -27.17
N ASP A 314 5.67 -12.75 -26.07
CA ASP A 314 5.70 -14.10 -25.51
C ASP A 314 4.60 -14.22 -24.45
N ALA A 315 3.58 -15.02 -24.71
CA ALA A 315 2.51 -15.30 -23.76
C ALA A 315 2.87 -16.44 -22.79
N ILE A 316 4.00 -17.13 -23.03
CA ILE A 316 4.51 -18.25 -22.22
C ILE A 316 5.95 -17.98 -21.76
N GLY A 317 6.41 -18.74 -20.77
CA GLY A 317 7.79 -18.61 -20.27
C GLY A 317 8.83 -18.89 -21.34
N GLY A 318 9.84 -18.02 -21.44
CA GLY A 318 10.84 -18.07 -22.51
C GLY A 318 11.60 -19.39 -22.60
N LYS A 319 11.84 -20.10 -21.46
CA LYS A 319 12.45 -21.43 -21.45
C LYS A 319 11.55 -22.44 -22.17
N ALA A 320 10.27 -22.50 -21.80
CA ALA A 320 9.31 -23.41 -22.40
C ALA A 320 9.14 -23.14 -23.91
N TYR A 321 9.08 -21.87 -24.30
CA TYR A 321 9.04 -21.48 -25.70
C TYR A 321 10.27 -21.94 -26.49
N GLN A 322 11.48 -21.77 -25.95
CA GLN A 322 12.71 -22.21 -26.59
C GLN A 322 12.79 -23.73 -26.72
N GLU A 323 12.39 -24.47 -25.69
CA GLU A 323 12.34 -25.93 -25.74
C GLU A 323 11.34 -26.42 -26.80
N MET A 324 10.14 -25.83 -26.80
CA MET A 324 9.10 -26.14 -27.79
C MET A 324 9.57 -25.82 -29.22
N LYS A 325 10.26 -24.70 -29.41
CA LYS A 325 10.83 -24.33 -30.70
C LYS A 325 11.92 -25.30 -31.14
N LYS A 326 12.87 -25.65 -30.24
CA LYS A 326 13.93 -26.64 -30.53
C LYS A 326 13.34 -27.98 -30.95
N MET A 327 12.31 -28.46 -30.23
CA MET A 327 11.62 -29.70 -30.62
C MET A 327 10.98 -29.56 -31.99
N SER A 328 10.37 -28.41 -32.30
CA SER A 328 9.78 -28.16 -33.63
C SER A 328 10.82 -28.07 -34.77
N GLU A 329 12.09 -27.90 -34.50
CA GLU A 329 13.17 -27.83 -35.48
C GLU A 329 13.89 -29.18 -35.67
N GLN A 330 13.60 -30.20 -34.83
CA GLN A 330 14.18 -31.54 -34.98
C GLN A 330 13.62 -32.22 -36.21
N THR A 331 14.49 -32.60 -37.13
CA THR A 331 14.16 -33.28 -38.40
C THR A 331 14.33 -34.77 -38.32
N ASP A 332 15.06 -35.27 -37.31
CA ASP A 332 15.47 -36.69 -37.20
C ASP A 332 14.43 -37.53 -36.43
N MET A 333 13.38 -36.91 -35.88
CA MET A 333 12.30 -37.60 -35.15
C MET A 333 11.08 -37.84 -36.06
N ASP A 334 10.42 -38.99 -35.84
CA ASP A 334 9.13 -39.25 -36.46
C ASP A 334 8.09 -38.17 -36.15
N LYS A 335 7.38 -37.70 -37.18
CA LYS A 335 6.38 -36.64 -37.09
C LYS A 335 5.33 -36.93 -36.02
N GLN A 336 4.83 -38.16 -35.97
CA GLN A 336 3.77 -38.57 -35.04
C GLN A 336 4.30 -38.57 -33.58
N GLN A 337 5.51 -39.03 -33.38
CA GLN A 337 6.16 -39.01 -32.09
C GLN A 337 6.37 -37.58 -31.61
N LEU A 338 6.87 -36.67 -32.48
CA LEU A 338 7.08 -35.25 -32.15
C LEU A 338 5.78 -34.51 -31.79
N LEU A 339 4.69 -34.80 -32.51
CA LEU A 339 3.37 -34.27 -32.18
C LEU A 339 2.87 -34.75 -30.82
N ASN A 340 3.08 -36.03 -30.49
CA ASN A 340 2.73 -36.58 -29.20
C ASN A 340 3.57 -35.96 -28.07
N ASP A 341 4.87 -35.86 -28.26
CA ASP A 341 5.80 -35.30 -27.26
C ASP A 341 5.49 -33.84 -26.96
N VAL A 342 5.25 -33.01 -27.98
CA VAL A 342 4.85 -31.60 -27.80
C VAL A 342 3.48 -31.52 -27.11
N SER A 343 2.54 -32.38 -27.47
CA SER A 343 1.19 -32.40 -26.89
C SER A 343 1.16 -32.75 -25.41
N THR A 344 2.03 -33.70 -25.00
CA THR A 344 2.09 -34.21 -23.62
C THR A 344 2.98 -33.40 -22.70
N LEU A 345 4.07 -32.83 -23.20
CA LEU A 345 5.06 -32.11 -22.39
C LEU A 345 4.63 -30.67 -22.08
N PHE A 346 3.97 -30.00 -23.02
CA PHE A 346 3.65 -28.57 -22.88
C PHE A 346 2.18 -28.32 -22.59
N GLY A 347 1.93 -27.33 -21.71
CA GLY A 347 0.58 -26.84 -21.40
C GLY A 347 -0.12 -26.18 -22.60
N GLU A 348 -1.41 -25.92 -22.47
CA GLU A 348 -2.21 -25.30 -23.54
C GLU A 348 -1.82 -23.82 -23.73
N SER A 349 -1.46 -23.46 -24.97
CA SER A 349 -1.11 -22.11 -25.38
C SER A 349 -1.27 -21.92 -26.89
N LEU A 350 -1.35 -20.64 -27.31
CA LEU A 350 -1.39 -20.33 -28.75
C LEU A 350 -0.10 -20.77 -29.45
N GLU A 351 1.04 -20.60 -28.79
CA GLU A 351 2.37 -21.00 -29.27
C GLU A 351 2.44 -22.51 -29.50
N LYS A 352 1.89 -23.32 -28.59
CA LYS A 352 1.78 -24.77 -28.75
C LYS A 352 0.97 -25.10 -30.01
N LEU A 353 -0.20 -24.49 -30.20
CA LEU A 353 -1.04 -24.71 -31.37
C LEU A 353 -0.31 -24.33 -32.66
N MET A 354 0.39 -23.21 -32.68
CA MET A 354 1.17 -22.79 -33.84
C MET A 354 2.33 -23.77 -34.15
N ILE A 355 2.99 -24.28 -33.14
CA ILE A 355 4.08 -25.26 -33.29
C ILE A 355 3.54 -26.61 -33.77
N LEU A 356 2.45 -27.11 -33.19
CA LEU A 356 1.79 -28.30 -33.64
C LEU A 356 1.32 -28.18 -35.11
N GLY A 357 0.78 -27.01 -35.48
CA GLY A 357 0.43 -26.72 -36.87
C GLY A 357 1.65 -26.74 -37.81
N LYS A 358 2.79 -26.18 -37.37
CA LYS A 358 4.04 -26.26 -38.17
C LYS A 358 4.55 -27.67 -38.32
N ILE A 359 4.52 -28.48 -37.26
CA ILE A 359 4.95 -29.88 -37.32
C ILE A 359 4.01 -30.67 -38.22
N ASN A 360 2.70 -30.43 -38.12
CA ASN A 360 1.71 -31.16 -38.93
C ASN A 360 1.80 -30.83 -40.42
N ASN A 361 2.24 -29.61 -40.79
CA ASN A 361 2.42 -29.18 -42.17
C ASN A 361 3.80 -29.51 -42.76
N ARG A 362 4.62 -30.30 -42.07
CA ARG A 362 5.86 -30.87 -42.62
C ARG A 362 5.47 -32.00 -43.58
N GLU A 363 6.01 -31.95 -44.79
CA GLU A 363 5.94 -33.02 -45.79
C GLU A 363 6.75 -34.24 -45.39
#